data_f53d9b1e3cfa428a64c97cb62f4465e9
#
_entry.id   f53d9b1e3cfa428a64c97cb62f4465e9
#
_cell.length_a   1.000
_cell.length_b   1.000
_cell.length_c   1.000
_cell.angle_alpha   90.00
_cell.angle_beta   90.00
_cell.angle_gamma   90.00
#
_symmetry.space_group_name_H-M   'P 1'
#
loop_
_entity.id
_entity.type
_entity.pdbx_description
1 polymer ?
#
loop_
_entity_poly.entity_id
_entity_poly.type
_entity_poly.pdbx_seq_one_letter_code
_entity_poly.pdbx_strand_id
1 'polypeptide(L)'
;MKKIDVKNVYKEEVYREYLYTGLLGFLFRYQHKLLTPDYLLDKRKILEIGPSFEPHIKFKKLNYKEYHCLEINESPELIEYYKKHFKDVHFNSYDGSKLNYPDNTFDRIIISHTLEHILDPENFINEMLRVLKPECCISVALPCDNGFFWRLGRFILKKTYHKRKGTLDIDYDYMMAKEHVNTIFQLLSIFKKKYIVKEQRFIPFFIPSPDLNLIYICHIFKKNS
;
A
#
# COMPACT_ATOMS: atom_id res chain seq x y z
N MET A 1 4.23 4.51 -33.20
CA MET A 1 4.20 4.04 -31.80
C MET A 1 2.81 4.35 -31.23
N LYS A 2 1.97 3.35 -30.97
CA LYS A 2 0.71 3.56 -30.24
C LYS A 2 1.08 3.97 -28.81
N LYS A 3 0.55 5.10 -28.33
CA LYS A 3 0.63 5.48 -26.92
C LYS A 3 0.00 4.33 -26.12
N ILE A 4 0.79 3.63 -25.34
CA ILE A 4 0.29 2.64 -24.39
C ILE A 4 -0.44 3.43 -23.32
N ASP A 5 -1.75 3.32 -23.31
CA ASP A 5 -2.57 3.90 -22.25
C ASP A 5 -2.40 3.00 -21.01
N VAL A 6 -1.56 3.45 -20.09
CA VAL A 6 -1.22 2.73 -18.86
C VAL A 6 -2.48 2.43 -18.03
N LYS A 7 -3.53 3.27 -18.13
CA LYS A 7 -4.83 3.03 -17.48
C LYS A 7 -5.55 1.77 -17.97
N ASN A 8 -5.29 1.30 -19.19
CA ASN A 8 -5.87 0.06 -19.72
C ASN A 8 -5.10 -1.22 -19.37
N VAL A 9 -3.89 -1.10 -18.83
CA VAL A 9 -3.05 -2.25 -18.43
C VAL A 9 -3.45 -2.76 -17.06
N TYR A 10 -3.77 -1.87 -16.16
CA TYR A 10 -4.46 -2.16 -14.90
C TYR A 10 -5.98 -2.26 -15.15
N LYS A 11 -6.43 -3.17 -15.99
CA LYS A 11 -7.79 -3.69 -15.82
C LYS A 11 -7.77 -4.42 -14.49
N GLU A 12 -8.21 -3.68 -13.48
CA GLU A 12 -8.11 -3.97 -12.05
C GLU A 12 -8.51 -5.39 -11.66
N GLU A 13 -9.50 -5.98 -12.36
CA GLU A 13 -9.93 -7.36 -12.14
C GLU A 13 -8.82 -8.39 -12.39
N VAL A 14 -8.01 -8.22 -13.44
CA VAL A 14 -6.97 -9.17 -13.81
C VAL A 14 -5.79 -9.10 -12.84
N TYR A 15 -5.42 -7.87 -12.46
CA TYR A 15 -4.34 -7.63 -11.51
C TYR A 15 -4.72 -8.11 -10.10
N ARG A 16 -5.95 -7.81 -9.67
CA ARG A 16 -6.52 -8.30 -8.40
C ARG A 16 -6.55 -9.81 -8.31
N GLU A 17 -7.15 -10.47 -9.30
CA GLU A 17 -7.23 -11.94 -9.34
C GLU A 17 -5.84 -12.56 -9.21
N TYR A 18 -4.86 -11.92 -9.80
CA TYR A 18 -3.49 -12.40 -9.78
C TYR A 18 -2.79 -12.20 -8.43
N LEU A 19 -2.89 -11.01 -7.83
CA LEU A 19 -2.24 -10.69 -6.56
C LEU A 19 -2.90 -11.39 -5.36
N TYR A 20 -4.21 -11.58 -5.39
CA TYR A 20 -4.94 -12.11 -4.23
C TYR A 20 -5.30 -13.60 -4.34
N THR A 21 -4.76 -14.33 -5.33
CA THR A 21 -4.92 -15.78 -5.47
C THR A 21 -3.63 -16.53 -5.19
N GLY A 22 -3.74 -17.84 -4.91
CA GLY A 22 -2.60 -18.72 -4.65
C GLY A 22 -1.74 -18.30 -3.45
N LEU A 23 -0.45 -18.63 -3.49
CA LEU A 23 0.52 -18.36 -2.42
C LEU A 23 0.74 -16.86 -2.23
N LEU A 24 0.83 -16.09 -3.32
CA LEU A 24 1.00 -14.65 -3.26
C LEU A 24 -0.21 -13.99 -2.58
N GLY A 25 -1.42 -14.40 -2.96
CA GLY A 25 -2.65 -13.92 -2.32
C GLY A 25 -2.74 -14.26 -0.84
N PHE A 26 -2.21 -15.40 -0.42
CA PHE A 26 -2.08 -15.71 1.00
C PHE A 26 -1.17 -14.70 1.71
N LEU A 27 0.00 -14.37 1.15
CA LEU A 27 0.92 -13.39 1.73
C LEU A 27 0.29 -11.98 1.81
N PHE A 28 -0.41 -11.55 0.76
CA PHE A 28 -1.12 -10.26 0.76
C PHE A 28 -2.23 -10.19 1.82
N ARG A 29 -3.00 -11.26 2.01
CA ARG A 29 -3.98 -11.32 3.11
C ARG A 29 -3.32 -11.39 4.49
N TYR A 30 -2.22 -12.13 4.61
CA TYR A 30 -1.50 -12.29 5.86
C TYR A 30 -0.83 -10.98 6.31
N GLN A 31 -0.32 -10.16 5.38
CA GLN A 31 0.22 -8.83 5.71
C GLN A 31 -0.79 -7.96 6.46
N HIS A 32 -2.07 -7.97 6.06
CA HIS A 32 -3.10 -7.18 6.73
C HIS A 32 -3.31 -7.61 8.19
N LYS A 33 -3.13 -8.90 8.50
CA LYS A 33 -3.14 -9.39 9.88
C LYS A 33 -1.94 -8.85 10.66
N LEU A 34 -0.75 -8.87 10.08
CA LEU A 34 0.48 -8.38 10.71
C LEU A 34 0.50 -6.85 10.84
N LEU A 35 -0.13 -6.16 9.90
CA LEU A 35 -0.25 -4.69 9.89
C LEU A 35 -1.12 -4.18 11.04
N THR A 36 -1.97 -5.03 11.65
CA THR A 36 -2.85 -4.67 12.76
C THR A 36 -2.62 -5.57 13.97
N PRO A 37 -1.61 -5.31 14.79
CA PRO A 37 -1.50 -5.90 16.12
C PRO A 37 -2.69 -5.48 17.02
N ASP A 38 -2.93 -6.20 18.09
CA ASP A 38 -4.16 -6.08 18.88
C ASP A 38 -4.38 -4.69 19.47
N TYR A 39 -3.33 -3.95 19.84
CA TYR A 39 -3.44 -2.59 20.35
C TYR A 39 -3.87 -1.55 19.28
N LEU A 40 -3.92 -1.93 18.01
CA LEU A 40 -4.42 -1.10 16.92
C LEU A 40 -5.84 -1.48 16.45
N LEU A 41 -6.49 -2.44 17.10
CA LEU A 41 -7.85 -2.85 16.75
C LEU A 41 -8.91 -1.78 17.07
N ASP A 42 -8.73 -1.08 18.20
CA ASP A 42 -9.68 -0.08 18.71
C ASP A 42 -9.17 1.35 18.41
N LYS A 43 -9.25 1.76 17.15
CA LYS A 43 -8.91 3.12 16.72
C LYS A 43 -10.16 3.81 16.18
N ARG A 44 -10.55 4.92 16.83
CA ARG A 44 -11.84 5.56 16.57
C ARG A 44 -11.95 6.17 15.17
N LYS A 45 -10.89 6.84 14.71
CA LYS A 45 -10.86 7.51 13.41
C LYS A 45 -9.65 7.06 12.61
N ILE A 46 -9.91 6.36 11.51
CA ILE A 46 -8.87 5.73 10.68
C ILE A 46 -8.87 6.37 9.29
N LEU A 47 -7.68 6.62 8.76
CA LEU A 47 -7.47 7.00 7.37
C LEU A 47 -6.70 5.88 6.66
N GLU A 48 -7.20 5.40 5.54
CA GLU A 48 -6.49 4.52 4.62
C GLU A 48 -6.22 5.24 3.30
N ILE A 49 -4.97 5.15 2.83
CA ILE A 49 -4.51 5.83 1.62
C ILE A 49 -4.16 4.80 0.56
N GLY A 50 -4.74 4.95 -0.63
CA GLY A 50 -4.53 4.07 -1.77
C GLY A 50 -5.10 2.66 -1.60
N PRO A 51 -6.32 2.47 -1.02
CA PRO A 51 -6.85 1.13 -0.74
C PRO A 51 -7.33 0.40 -2.00
N SER A 52 -7.58 1.09 -3.09
CA SER A 52 -8.18 0.54 -4.31
C SER A 52 -9.42 -0.34 -3.99
N PHE A 53 -9.59 -1.50 -4.62
CA PHE A 53 -10.68 -2.47 -4.34
C PHE A 53 -10.41 -3.39 -3.15
N GLU A 54 -9.27 -3.25 -2.49
CA GLU A 54 -8.83 -4.16 -1.43
C GLU A 54 -8.54 -3.41 -0.11
N PRO A 55 -9.54 -2.67 0.46
CA PRO A 55 -9.33 -1.94 1.70
C PRO A 55 -9.00 -2.89 2.84
N HIS A 56 -8.21 -2.40 3.78
CA HIS A 56 -7.71 -3.16 4.92
C HIS A 56 -8.83 -3.78 5.77
N ILE A 57 -9.95 -3.07 5.90
CA ILE A 57 -11.15 -3.56 6.62
C ILE A 57 -11.77 -4.82 6.01
N LYS A 58 -11.49 -5.12 4.75
CA LYS A 58 -11.91 -6.36 4.09
C LYS A 58 -11.21 -7.59 4.68
N PHE A 59 -10.00 -7.43 5.18
CA PHE A 59 -9.14 -8.52 5.65
C PHE A 59 -9.00 -8.58 7.17
N LYS A 60 -9.26 -7.49 7.85
CA LYS A 60 -9.14 -7.41 9.31
C LYS A 60 -10.32 -6.62 9.89
N LYS A 61 -11.09 -7.27 10.76
CA LYS A 61 -12.14 -6.59 11.51
C LYS A 61 -11.52 -5.57 12.47
N LEU A 62 -11.91 -4.32 12.34
CA LEU A 62 -11.52 -3.20 13.17
C LEU A 62 -12.72 -2.64 13.91
N ASN A 63 -12.51 -2.12 15.11
CA ASN A 63 -13.52 -1.37 15.86
C ASN A 63 -13.25 0.13 15.65
N TYR A 64 -14.02 0.77 14.78
CA TYR A 64 -13.87 2.19 14.45
C TYR A 64 -15.21 2.93 14.53
N LYS A 65 -15.15 4.26 14.67
CA LYS A 65 -16.30 5.15 14.51
C LYS A 65 -16.39 5.77 13.13
N GLU A 66 -15.23 6.14 12.59
CA GLU A 66 -15.09 6.74 11.27
C GLU A 66 -13.93 6.08 10.53
N TYR A 67 -14.18 5.68 9.28
CA TYR A 67 -13.17 5.14 8.40
C TYR A 67 -13.15 5.93 7.10
N HIS A 68 -12.02 6.55 6.80
CA HIS A 68 -11.82 7.35 5.61
C HIS A 68 -10.89 6.62 4.65
N CYS A 69 -11.24 6.57 3.38
CA CYS A 69 -10.40 6.10 2.28
C CYS A 69 -10.11 7.26 1.34
N LEU A 70 -8.85 7.43 0.99
CA LEU A 70 -8.40 8.37 -0.04
C LEU A 70 -7.78 7.63 -1.21
N GLU A 71 -8.22 7.92 -2.42
CA GLU A 71 -7.72 7.32 -3.64
C GLU A 71 -7.39 8.39 -4.69
N ILE A 72 -6.23 8.26 -5.35
CA ILE A 72 -5.79 9.18 -6.41
C ILE A 72 -6.50 8.83 -7.73
N ASN A 73 -6.59 7.55 -8.02
CA ASN A 73 -7.15 7.03 -9.26
C ASN A 73 -8.58 6.50 -9.04
N GLU A 74 -9.49 7.41 -8.68
CA GLU A 74 -10.89 6.99 -8.59
C GLU A 74 -11.47 6.69 -9.97
N SER A 75 -12.23 5.61 -10.04
CA SER A 75 -13.06 5.27 -11.19
C SER A 75 -14.53 5.19 -10.78
N PRO A 76 -15.49 5.35 -11.70
CA PRO A 76 -16.91 5.14 -11.39
C PRO A 76 -17.17 3.77 -10.78
N GLU A 77 -16.49 2.73 -11.25
CA GLU A 77 -16.60 1.35 -10.76
C GLU A 77 -16.11 1.23 -9.32
N LEU A 78 -15.01 1.92 -8.98
CA LEU A 78 -14.46 1.93 -7.63
C LEU A 78 -15.40 2.65 -6.66
N ILE A 79 -15.95 3.80 -7.06
CA ILE A 79 -16.95 4.54 -6.27
C ILE A 79 -18.19 3.66 -6.00
N GLU A 80 -18.72 3.00 -7.04
CA GLU A 80 -19.86 2.11 -6.92
C GLU A 80 -19.55 0.91 -6.01
N TYR A 81 -18.35 0.34 -6.13
CA TYR A 81 -17.87 -0.75 -5.28
C TYR A 81 -17.91 -0.35 -3.79
N TYR A 82 -17.39 0.82 -3.44
CA TYR A 82 -17.40 1.30 -2.05
C TYR A 82 -18.83 1.57 -1.56
N LYS A 83 -19.67 2.23 -2.33
CA LYS A 83 -21.08 2.46 -1.99
C LYS A 83 -21.85 1.17 -1.74
N LYS A 84 -21.54 0.12 -2.47
CA LYS A 84 -22.21 -1.19 -2.37
C LYS A 84 -21.71 -2.01 -1.18
N HIS A 85 -20.40 -2.04 -0.95
CA HIS A 85 -19.78 -2.99 -0.02
C HIS A 85 -19.34 -2.38 1.32
N PHE A 86 -19.13 -1.05 1.38
CA PHE A 86 -18.58 -0.34 2.54
C PHE A 86 -19.35 0.94 2.83
N LYS A 87 -20.64 0.80 3.16
CA LYS A 87 -21.57 1.94 3.33
C LYS A 87 -21.16 2.93 4.43
N ASP A 88 -20.42 2.46 5.44
CA ASP A 88 -19.97 3.28 6.58
C ASP A 88 -18.55 3.84 6.38
N VAL A 89 -18.02 3.75 5.16
CA VAL A 89 -16.70 4.28 4.80
C VAL A 89 -16.84 5.58 4.02
N HIS A 90 -16.11 6.61 4.47
CA HIS A 90 -15.99 7.88 3.75
C HIS A 90 -14.95 7.74 2.64
N PHE A 91 -15.39 7.42 1.43
CA PHE A 91 -14.51 7.32 0.26
C PHE A 91 -14.44 8.66 -0.44
N ASN A 92 -13.20 9.19 -0.62
CA ASN A 92 -12.94 10.47 -1.27
C ASN A 92 -11.78 10.36 -2.26
N SER A 93 -11.86 11.19 -3.30
CA SER A 93 -10.75 11.42 -4.21
C SER A 93 -9.67 12.27 -3.56
N TYR A 94 -8.42 12.07 -4.00
CA TYR A 94 -7.25 12.77 -3.53
C TYR A 94 -6.34 13.12 -4.71
N ASP A 95 -5.85 14.34 -4.77
CA ASP A 95 -5.04 14.85 -5.89
C ASP A 95 -3.53 14.61 -5.74
N GLY A 96 -3.11 13.95 -4.67
CA GLY A 96 -1.70 13.68 -4.40
C GLY A 96 -0.95 14.81 -3.72
N SER A 97 -1.60 15.94 -3.43
CA SER A 97 -0.98 17.11 -2.82
C SER A 97 -1.09 17.12 -1.29
N LYS A 98 -1.85 18.01 -0.73
CA LYS A 98 -2.08 18.16 0.71
C LYS A 98 -3.31 17.37 1.15
N LEU A 99 -3.22 16.66 2.29
CA LEU A 99 -4.37 16.00 2.89
C LEU A 99 -5.36 17.05 3.43
N ASN A 100 -6.56 17.09 2.88
CA ASN A 100 -7.58 18.08 3.25
C ASN A 100 -8.26 17.74 4.58
N TYR A 101 -7.45 17.55 5.61
CA TYR A 101 -7.90 17.31 6.99
C TYR A 101 -7.14 18.22 7.96
N PRO A 102 -7.78 18.62 9.07
CA PRO A 102 -7.11 19.35 10.16
C PRO A 102 -5.97 18.53 10.78
N ASP A 103 -5.06 19.24 11.45
CA ASP A 103 -4.01 18.60 12.26
C ASP A 103 -4.63 17.69 13.34
N ASN A 104 -3.94 16.62 13.69
CA ASN A 104 -4.33 15.71 14.77
C ASN A 104 -5.76 15.16 14.64
N THR A 105 -6.17 14.79 13.44
CA THR A 105 -7.52 14.28 13.15
C THR A 105 -7.64 12.78 13.38
N PHE A 106 -6.65 12.01 12.95
CA PHE A 106 -6.75 10.54 12.91
C PHE A 106 -6.01 9.85 14.04
N ASP A 107 -6.60 8.75 14.53
CA ASP A 107 -5.99 7.88 15.55
C ASP A 107 -5.06 6.83 14.90
N ARG A 108 -5.18 6.61 13.59
CA ARG A 108 -4.35 5.72 12.82
C ARG A 108 -4.40 6.07 11.34
N ILE A 109 -3.26 5.94 10.67
CA ILE A 109 -3.21 5.98 9.21
C ILE A 109 -2.70 4.62 8.70
N ILE A 110 -3.28 4.13 7.62
CA ILE A 110 -2.88 2.88 6.95
C ILE A 110 -2.45 3.24 5.53
N ILE A 111 -1.29 2.76 5.12
CA ILE A 111 -0.81 2.88 3.74
C ILE A 111 -0.15 1.57 3.34
N SER A 112 -0.68 0.93 2.31
CA SER A 112 -0.25 -0.39 1.88
C SER A 112 -0.03 -0.40 0.37
N HIS A 113 1.20 -0.71 -0.06
CA HIS A 113 1.57 -0.75 -1.48
C HIS A 113 1.21 0.52 -2.25
N THR A 114 1.50 1.67 -1.65
CA THR A 114 1.20 3.00 -2.23
C THR A 114 2.42 3.92 -2.16
N LEU A 115 3.22 3.84 -1.08
CA LEU A 115 4.30 4.79 -0.83
C LEU A 115 5.45 4.67 -1.86
N GLU A 116 5.60 3.50 -2.48
CA GLU A 116 6.56 3.25 -3.57
C GLU A 116 6.23 4.05 -4.84
N HIS A 117 5.00 4.51 -4.99
CA HIS A 117 4.53 5.32 -6.13
C HIS A 117 4.60 6.83 -5.89
N ILE A 118 4.90 7.28 -4.68
CA ILE A 118 4.88 8.70 -4.29
C ILE A 118 6.22 9.35 -4.65
N LEU A 119 6.20 10.42 -5.46
CA LEU A 119 7.43 11.11 -5.91
C LEU A 119 8.25 11.71 -4.77
N ASP A 120 7.58 12.30 -3.77
CA ASP A 120 8.22 12.85 -2.56
C ASP A 120 7.66 12.16 -1.32
N PRO A 121 8.17 10.95 -0.98
CA PRO A 121 7.66 10.17 0.13
C PRO A 121 7.94 10.81 1.49
N GLU A 122 9.01 11.60 1.63
CA GLU A 122 9.32 12.27 2.88
C GLU A 122 8.27 13.35 3.20
N ASN A 123 7.98 14.22 2.24
CA ASN A 123 6.96 15.27 2.42
C ASN A 123 5.58 14.64 2.65
N PHE A 124 5.26 13.57 1.94
CA PHE A 124 3.98 12.88 2.09
C PHE A 124 3.82 12.22 3.47
N ILE A 125 4.88 11.60 4.01
CA ILE A 125 4.88 11.07 5.38
C ILE A 125 4.71 12.18 6.40
N ASN A 126 5.37 13.32 6.22
CA ASN A 126 5.22 14.47 7.11
C ASN A 126 3.78 15.00 7.10
N GLU A 127 3.13 15.02 5.95
CA GLU A 127 1.73 15.42 5.82
C GLU A 127 0.79 14.39 6.50
N MET A 128 1.05 13.09 6.37
CA MET A 128 0.35 12.07 7.16
C MET A 128 0.55 12.27 8.66
N LEU A 129 1.78 12.56 9.11
CA LEU A 129 2.08 12.82 10.51
C LEU A 129 1.45 14.13 11.03
N ARG A 130 1.18 15.12 10.17
CA ARG A 130 0.45 16.33 10.52
C ARG A 130 -1.00 16.01 10.90
N VAL A 131 -1.69 15.22 10.09
CA VAL A 131 -3.10 14.86 10.33
C VAL A 131 -3.27 13.74 11.35
N LEU A 132 -2.19 13.06 11.73
CA LEU A 132 -2.17 12.02 12.74
C LEU A 132 -2.05 12.64 14.15
N LYS A 133 -2.82 12.12 15.11
CA LYS A 133 -2.73 12.54 16.52
C LYS A 133 -1.37 12.17 17.13
N PRO A 134 -0.92 12.91 18.16
CA PRO A 134 0.25 12.53 18.95
C PRO A 134 0.14 11.07 19.44
N GLU A 135 1.30 10.41 19.59
CA GLU A 135 1.43 9.02 20.06
C GLU A 135 0.73 7.94 19.19
N CYS A 136 0.12 8.36 18.09
CA CYS A 136 -0.48 7.48 17.11
C CYS A 136 0.52 7.09 16.00
N CYS A 137 0.19 6.13 15.14
CA CYS A 137 1.12 5.63 14.14
C CYS A 137 0.53 5.56 12.72
N ILE A 138 1.43 5.62 11.75
CA ILE A 138 1.17 5.21 10.37
C ILE A 138 1.56 3.73 10.26
N SER A 139 0.62 2.88 9.90
CA SER A 139 0.86 1.46 9.60
C SER A 139 1.20 1.31 8.12
N VAL A 140 2.38 0.82 7.83
CA VAL A 140 2.96 0.78 6.48
C VAL A 140 3.21 -0.65 6.05
N ALA A 141 2.78 -1.02 4.82
CA ALA A 141 3.21 -2.22 4.14
C ALA A 141 3.79 -1.85 2.77
N LEU A 142 4.95 -2.39 2.43
CA LEU A 142 5.68 -2.09 1.20
C LEU A 142 6.16 -3.37 0.52
N PRO A 143 6.21 -3.40 -0.83
CA PRO A 143 6.92 -4.45 -1.53
C PRO A 143 8.43 -4.32 -1.25
N CYS A 144 9.12 -5.43 -1.10
CA CYS A 144 10.58 -5.44 -1.05
C CYS A 144 11.19 -5.25 -2.46
N ASP A 145 10.61 -4.34 -3.24
CA ASP A 145 11.08 -3.99 -4.58
C ASP A 145 12.37 -3.17 -4.43
N ASN A 146 13.24 -3.56 -5.03
CA ASN A 146 14.20 -4.13 -5.89
C ASN A 146 15.05 -5.24 -5.22
N GLY A 147 14.58 -5.89 -4.17
CA GLY A 147 15.26 -6.99 -3.51
C GLY A 147 15.40 -8.23 -4.39
N PHE A 148 16.32 -9.13 -4.03
CA PHE A 148 16.64 -10.31 -4.85
C PHE A 148 15.42 -11.23 -5.07
N PHE A 149 14.71 -11.63 -4.00
CA PHE A 149 13.54 -12.50 -4.16
C PHE A 149 12.36 -11.80 -4.83
N TRP A 150 12.23 -10.49 -4.67
CA TRP A 150 11.24 -9.71 -5.42
C TRP A 150 11.52 -9.77 -6.93
N ARG A 151 12.77 -9.54 -7.36
CA ARG A 151 13.17 -9.65 -8.78
C ARG A 151 13.00 -11.07 -9.33
N LEU A 152 13.37 -12.08 -8.54
CA LEU A 152 13.16 -13.49 -8.91
C LEU A 152 11.67 -13.81 -9.06
N GLY A 153 10.84 -13.38 -8.13
CA GLY A 153 9.38 -13.51 -8.21
C GLY A 153 8.82 -12.87 -9.48
N ARG A 154 9.19 -11.63 -9.78
CA ARG A 154 8.80 -10.95 -11.02
C ARG A 154 9.21 -11.72 -12.27
N PHE A 155 10.42 -12.24 -12.33
CA PHE A 155 10.90 -13.05 -13.46
C PHE A 155 10.05 -14.32 -13.67
N ILE A 156 9.71 -15.03 -12.60
CA ILE A 156 8.85 -16.21 -12.66
C ILE A 156 7.43 -15.82 -13.12
N LEU A 157 6.90 -14.75 -12.55
CA LEU A 157 5.57 -14.24 -12.84
C LEU A 157 5.44 -13.78 -14.31
N LYS A 158 6.42 -13.07 -14.83
CA LYS A 158 6.48 -12.65 -16.23
C LYS A 158 6.34 -13.86 -17.17
N LYS A 159 7.08 -14.95 -16.90
CA LYS A 159 7.00 -16.17 -17.69
C LYS A 159 5.62 -16.87 -17.63
N THR A 160 4.98 -16.87 -16.46
CA THR A 160 3.66 -17.50 -16.28
C THR A 160 2.53 -16.64 -16.83
N TYR A 161 2.63 -15.33 -16.73
CA TYR A 161 1.66 -14.39 -17.25
C TYR A 161 1.54 -14.44 -18.78
N HIS A 162 2.66 -14.45 -19.49
CA HIS A 162 2.69 -14.60 -20.95
C HIS A 162 2.08 -15.93 -21.43
N LYS A 163 2.21 -17.01 -20.65
CA LYS A 163 1.61 -18.31 -20.99
C LYS A 163 0.08 -18.35 -20.85
N ARG A 164 -0.49 -17.57 -19.92
CA ARG A 164 -1.93 -17.64 -19.59
C ARG A 164 -2.82 -16.71 -20.41
N LYS A 165 -2.33 -15.58 -20.89
CA LYS A 165 -3.19 -14.50 -21.47
C LYS A 165 -2.82 -14.08 -22.89
N GLY A 166 -2.03 -14.87 -23.64
CA GLY A 166 -1.77 -14.61 -25.05
C GLY A 166 -1.74 -13.12 -25.40
N THR A 167 -0.53 -12.54 -25.51
CA THR A 167 -0.31 -11.22 -26.10
C THR A 167 -0.85 -10.01 -25.35
N LEU A 168 -0.26 -9.65 -24.25
CA LEU A 168 -0.01 -8.24 -23.97
C LEU A 168 1.48 -8.03 -24.19
N ASP A 169 1.81 -7.37 -25.28
CA ASP A 169 3.16 -6.90 -25.60
C ASP A 169 3.48 -5.65 -24.73
N ILE A 170 3.30 -5.86 -23.40
CA ILE A 170 3.60 -4.84 -22.41
C ILE A 170 4.98 -5.19 -21.89
N ASP A 171 5.89 -4.25 -22.05
CA ASP A 171 7.13 -4.30 -21.33
C ASP A 171 6.84 -4.12 -19.83
N TYR A 172 6.60 -5.26 -19.17
CA TYR A 172 6.27 -5.31 -17.75
C TYR A 172 7.34 -4.63 -16.90
N ASP A 173 8.61 -4.76 -17.28
CA ASP A 173 9.72 -4.14 -16.56
C ASP A 173 9.72 -2.63 -16.72
N TYR A 174 9.40 -2.13 -17.92
CA TYR A 174 9.24 -0.70 -18.16
C TYR A 174 8.06 -0.10 -17.39
N MET A 175 6.93 -0.80 -17.36
CA MET A 175 5.76 -0.39 -16.60
C MET A 175 6.09 -0.29 -15.10
N MET A 176 6.68 -1.33 -14.53
CA MET A 176 7.07 -1.34 -13.12
C MET A 176 8.09 -0.25 -12.78
N ALA A 177 9.03 0.03 -13.68
CA ALA A 177 10.01 1.11 -13.50
C ALA A 177 9.38 2.52 -13.53
N LYS A 178 8.25 2.68 -14.22
CA LYS A 178 7.49 3.94 -14.22
C LYS A 178 6.63 4.11 -12.97
N GLU A 179 6.06 3.03 -12.48
CA GLU A 179 5.12 3.06 -11.36
C GLU A 179 5.84 3.06 -10.01
N HIS A 180 6.90 2.26 -9.85
CA HIS A 180 7.67 2.19 -8.62
C HIS A 180 8.84 3.17 -8.66
N VAL A 181 8.58 4.42 -8.29
CA VAL A 181 9.59 5.49 -8.27
C VAL A 181 10.52 5.41 -7.06
N ASN A 182 10.11 4.69 -6.01
CA ASN A 182 10.92 4.46 -4.80
C ASN A 182 11.16 2.96 -4.59
N THR A 183 12.41 2.61 -4.34
CA THR A 183 12.79 1.26 -3.89
C THR A 183 12.62 1.13 -2.39
N ILE A 184 12.50 -0.12 -1.89
CA ILE A 184 12.47 -0.39 -0.44
C ILE A 184 13.71 0.15 0.27
N PHE A 185 14.89 0.10 -0.36
CA PHE A 185 16.15 0.56 0.23
C PHE A 185 16.16 2.07 0.44
N GLN A 186 15.61 2.85 -0.50
CA GLN A 186 15.45 4.30 -0.38
C GLN A 186 14.47 4.63 0.76
N LEU A 187 13.31 3.98 0.80
CA LEU A 187 12.30 4.22 1.85
C LEU A 187 12.82 3.85 3.24
N LEU A 188 13.51 2.72 3.40
CA LEU A 188 14.13 2.33 4.66
C LEU A 188 15.20 3.33 5.12
N SER A 189 15.95 3.91 4.20
CA SER A 189 16.95 4.95 4.51
C SER A 189 16.29 6.22 5.04
N ILE A 190 15.19 6.66 4.42
CA ILE A 190 14.38 7.79 4.88
C ILE A 190 13.80 7.49 6.26
N PHE A 191 13.18 6.31 6.43
CA PHE A 191 12.55 5.92 7.69
C PHE A 191 13.55 5.93 8.83
N LYS A 192 14.69 5.29 8.68
CA LYS A 192 15.75 5.22 9.68
C LYS A 192 16.27 6.60 10.09
N LYS A 193 16.38 7.51 9.13
CA LYS A 193 16.94 8.85 9.37
C LYS A 193 15.94 9.78 10.05
N LYS A 194 14.67 9.75 9.64
CA LYS A 194 13.70 10.82 9.93
C LYS A 194 12.67 10.44 10.99
N TYR A 195 12.34 9.16 11.15
CA TYR A 195 11.18 8.73 11.95
C TYR A 195 11.56 7.70 13.01
N ILE A 196 10.64 7.48 13.95
CA ILE A 196 10.69 6.33 14.86
C ILE A 196 9.94 5.18 14.20
N VAL A 197 10.65 4.08 13.92
CA VAL A 197 10.09 2.91 13.26
C VAL A 197 10.03 1.75 14.26
N LYS A 198 8.84 1.21 14.47
CA LYS A 198 8.62 0.10 15.38
C LYS A 198 8.02 -1.11 14.64
N GLU A 199 8.13 -2.29 15.26
CA GLU A 199 7.54 -3.55 14.81
C GLU A 199 7.84 -3.90 13.35
N GLN A 200 9.09 -3.75 12.96
CA GLN A 200 9.54 -4.07 11.61
C GLN A 200 9.45 -5.58 11.38
N ARG A 201 8.76 -5.98 10.33
CA ARG A 201 8.59 -7.37 9.93
C ARG A 201 8.81 -7.53 8.44
N PHE A 202 9.48 -8.59 8.07
CA PHE A 202 9.74 -8.97 6.67
C PHE A 202 9.11 -10.33 6.42
N ILE A 203 8.28 -10.47 5.41
CA ILE A 203 7.62 -11.72 5.07
C ILE A 203 7.95 -12.17 3.65
N PRO A 204 8.03 -13.50 3.40
CA PRO A 204 7.56 -14.60 4.25
C PRO A 204 8.58 -15.14 5.28
N PHE A 205 9.86 -14.83 5.20
CA PHE A 205 10.89 -15.55 5.95
C PHE A 205 11.21 -14.93 7.32
N PHE A 206 10.69 -13.75 7.64
CA PHE A 206 10.96 -13.02 8.89
C PHE A 206 12.44 -12.69 9.14
N ILE A 207 13.27 -12.75 8.11
CA ILE A 207 14.67 -12.34 8.13
C ILE A 207 14.72 -10.83 7.86
N PRO A 208 15.47 -10.01 8.64
CA PRO A 208 15.48 -8.55 8.46
C PRO A 208 16.32 -8.12 7.25
N SER A 209 15.91 -8.57 6.08
CA SER A 209 16.53 -8.27 4.79
C SER A 209 15.48 -8.13 3.67
N PRO A 210 15.43 -6.99 2.98
CA PRO A 210 14.58 -6.84 1.79
C PRO A 210 14.92 -7.84 0.68
N ASP A 211 16.20 -8.24 0.54
CA ASP A 211 16.62 -9.19 -0.49
C ASP A 211 16.02 -10.59 -0.31
N LEU A 212 15.76 -10.98 0.94
CA LEU A 212 15.26 -12.31 1.30
C LEU A 212 13.76 -12.35 1.53
N ASN A 213 13.05 -11.26 1.28
CA ASN A 213 11.60 -11.19 1.51
C ASN A 213 10.87 -10.51 0.36
N LEU A 214 9.53 -10.56 0.43
CA LEU A 214 8.65 -9.98 -0.58
C LEU A 214 7.92 -8.73 -0.09
N ILE A 215 7.61 -8.67 1.20
CA ILE A 215 6.85 -7.58 1.81
C ILE A 215 7.53 -7.16 3.11
N TYR A 216 7.62 -5.86 3.31
CA TYR A 216 8.04 -5.21 4.54
C TYR A 216 6.86 -4.53 5.22
N ILE A 217 6.77 -4.65 6.54
CA ILE A 217 5.71 -4.07 7.36
C ILE A 217 6.35 -3.35 8.54
N CYS A 218 5.85 -2.15 8.86
CA CYS A 218 6.26 -1.41 10.04
C CYS A 218 5.19 -0.42 10.52
N HIS A 219 5.44 0.19 11.68
CA HIS A 219 4.71 1.32 12.19
C HIS A 219 5.62 2.53 12.36
N ILE A 220 5.25 3.65 11.74
CA ILE A 220 5.99 4.92 11.79
C ILE A 220 5.33 5.84 12.80
N PHE A 221 6.15 6.40 13.71
CA PHE A 221 5.75 7.39 14.69
C PHE A 221 6.52 8.68 14.47
N LYS A 222 5.92 9.80 14.87
CA LYS A 222 6.59 11.09 14.86
C LYS A 222 7.81 11.03 15.80
N LYS A 223 8.93 11.53 15.32
CA LYS A 223 10.11 11.72 16.16
C LYS A 223 9.88 12.97 16.99
N ASN A 224 9.87 12.84 18.32
CA ASN A 224 9.84 14.01 19.19
C ASN A 224 11.11 14.82 18.95
N SER A 225 10.96 16.07 18.59
CA SER A 225 12.06 17.03 18.41
C SER A 225 12.70 17.38 19.75
#